data_052f6a29e9f1c86326982cea06bff76b
#
_entry.id   052f6a29e9f1c86326982cea06bff76b
#
_cell.length_a   1.000
_cell.length_b   1.000
_cell.length_c   1.000
_cell.angle_alpha   90.00
_cell.angle_beta   90.00
_cell.angle_gamma   90.00
#
_symmetry.space_group_name_H-M   'P 1'
#
loop_
_entity.id
_entity.type
_entity.pdbx_description
1 polymer ?
#
loop_
_entity_poly.entity_id
_entity_poly.type
_entity_poly.pdbx_seq_one_letter_code
_entity_poly.pdbx_strand_id
1 'polypeptide(L)' 'MGPFDYVVVKLYGDYADLKRIDIESDELLMIARALLPDEVEEGTKLHYEMFEYTIVC' A
#
# COMPACT_ATOMS: atom_id res chain seq x y z
N MET A 1 -6.05 -10.04 9.39
CA MET A 1 -4.75 -9.56 9.84
C MET A 1 -3.66 -9.64 8.81
N GLY A 2 -3.84 -10.24 7.79
CA GLY A 2 -2.83 -10.38 6.76
C GLY A 2 -2.21 -11.75 6.79
N PRO A 3 -1.29 -12.02 5.89
CA PRO A 3 -0.68 -11.01 5.02
C PRO A 3 -1.61 -10.56 3.90
N PHE A 4 -1.41 -9.31 3.50
CA PHE A 4 -2.14 -8.73 2.38
C PHE A 4 -1.13 -8.09 1.43
N ASP A 5 -1.46 -8.05 0.14
CA ASP A 5 -0.62 -7.39 -0.84
C ASP A 5 -1.39 -6.23 -1.46
N TYR A 6 -0.67 -5.11 -1.63
CA TYR A 6 -1.24 -3.88 -2.15
C TYR A 6 -0.38 -3.31 -3.27
N VAL A 7 -0.97 -2.42 -4.05
CA VAL A 7 -0.24 -1.58 -4.98
C VAL A 7 -0.61 -0.13 -4.67
N VAL A 8 0.37 0.75 -4.74
CA VAL A 8 0.14 2.18 -4.54
C VAL A 8 -0.49 2.73 -5.82
N VAL A 9 -1.74 3.18 -5.72
CA VAL A 9 -2.47 3.71 -6.85
C VAL A 9 -2.18 5.18 -7.03
N LYS A 10 -2.11 5.92 -5.93
CA LYS A 10 -1.92 7.36 -5.99
C LYS A 10 -1.27 7.86 -4.70
N LEU A 11 -0.39 8.85 -4.85
CA LEU A 11 0.21 9.55 -3.72
C LEU A 11 -0.24 11.00 -3.78
N TYR A 12 -0.70 11.53 -2.67
CA TYR A 12 -1.12 12.93 -2.62
C TYR A 12 -0.98 13.45 -1.19
N GLY A 13 -0.27 14.57 -1.06
CA GLY A 13 -0.07 15.18 0.26
C GLY A 13 0.54 14.18 1.23
N ASP A 14 -0.09 14.00 2.37
CA ASP A 14 0.38 13.10 3.41
C ASP A 14 -0.27 11.73 3.34
N TYR A 15 -0.97 11.43 2.25
CA TYR A 15 -1.75 10.21 2.11
C TYR A 15 -1.43 9.45 0.85
N ALA A 16 -1.78 8.19 0.85
CA ALA A 16 -1.64 7.32 -0.32
C ALA A 16 -2.90 6.47 -0.44
N ASP A 17 -3.30 6.20 -1.67
CA ASP A 17 -4.37 5.25 -1.95
C ASP A 17 -3.74 3.93 -2.33
N LEU A 18 -4.15 2.87 -1.63
CA LEU A 18 -3.66 1.52 -1.89
C LEU A 18 -4.82 0.66 -2.39
N LYS A 19 -4.49 -0.26 -3.28
CA LYS A 19 -5.46 -1.23 -3.78
C LYS A 19 -4.91 -2.62 -3.52
N ARG A 20 -5.78 -3.52 -3.02
CA ARG A 20 -5.36 -4.91 -2.81
C ARG A 20 -5.16 -5.59 -4.16
N ILE A 21 -4.11 -6.39 -4.23
CA ILE A 21 -3.79 -7.15 -5.43
C ILE A 21 -3.75 -8.65 -5.16
N ASP A 22 -3.91 -9.06 -3.92
CA ASP A 22 -4.00 -10.48 -3.56
C ASP A 22 -5.42 -11.01 -3.75
N ILE A 23 -6.39 -10.11 -3.92
CA ILE A 23 -7.75 -10.45 -4.26
C ILE A 23 -8.25 -9.44 -5.29
N GLU A 24 -9.32 -9.79 -5.98
CA GLU A 24 -9.95 -8.85 -6.91
C GLU A 24 -10.80 -7.88 -6.10
N SER A 25 -10.43 -6.62 -6.13
CA SER A 25 -11.12 -5.58 -5.36
C SER A 25 -10.93 -4.22 -6.04
N ASP A 26 -12.01 -3.44 -6.09
CA ASP A 26 -11.95 -2.08 -6.61
C ASP A 26 -11.90 -1.04 -5.50
N GLU A 27 -11.88 -1.47 -4.26
CA GLU A 27 -11.84 -0.55 -3.14
C GLU A 27 -10.43 0.00 -2.93
N LEU A 28 -10.37 1.27 -2.57
CA LEU A 28 -9.10 1.93 -2.25
C LEU A 28 -9.02 2.14 -0.76
N LEU A 29 -7.84 1.88 -0.21
CA LEU A 29 -7.55 2.12 1.19
C LEU A 29 -6.68 3.36 1.29
N MET A 30 -7.22 4.41 1.91
CA MET A 30 -6.43 5.63 2.14
C MET A 30 -5.63 5.46 3.42
N ILE A 31 -4.33 5.68 3.33
CA ILE A 31 -3.43 5.49 4.45
C ILE A 31 -2.43 6.62 4.51
N ALA A 32 -1.99 6.96 5.72
CA ALA A 32 -1.00 8.00 5.89
C ALA A 32 0.36 7.54 5.34
N ARG A 33 1.02 8.39 4.57
CA ARG A 33 2.33 8.07 4.00
C ARG A 33 3.37 7.79 5.08
N ALA A 34 3.19 8.36 6.27
CA ALA A 34 4.11 8.11 7.37
C ALA A 34 4.16 6.65 7.80
N LEU A 35 3.15 5.87 7.45
CA LEU A 35 3.10 4.44 7.75
C LEU A 35 3.76 3.59 6.68
N LEU A 36 4.20 4.21 5.59
CA LEU A 36 4.78 3.51 4.45
C LEU A 36 6.27 3.79 4.36
N PRO A 37 7.05 2.90 3.70
CA PRO A 37 8.46 3.20 3.44
C PRO A 37 8.60 4.49 2.63
N ASP A 38 9.69 5.22 2.84
CA ASP A 38 9.91 6.50 2.18
C ASP A 38 10.06 6.37 0.67
N GLU A 39 10.47 5.20 0.20
CA GLU A 39 10.76 4.99 -1.21
C GLU A 39 9.52 4.69 -2.06
N VAL A 40 8.32 4.65 -1.46
CA VAL A 40 7.14 4.28 -2.23
C VAL A 40 6.85 5.31 -3.32
N GLU A 41 6.37 4.81 -4.45
CA GLU A 41 5.93 5.63 -5.57
C GLU A 41 4.65 5.01 -6.11
N GLU A 42 3.98 5.73 -7.00
CA GLU A 42 2.81 5.16 -7.66
C GLU A 42 3.24 3.93 -8.44
N GLY A 43 2.50 2.85 -8.27
CA GLY A 43 2.83 1.58 -8.88
C GLY A 43 3.67 0.65 -8.01
N THR A 44 4.18 1.14 -6.89
CA THR A 44 4.95 0.32 -5.96
C THR A 44 4.05 -0.75 -5.34
N LYS A 45 4.54 -1.98 -5.31
CA LYS A 45 3.84 -3.07 -4.65
C LYS A 45 4.29 -3.17 -3.21
N LEU A 46 3.34 -3.38 -2.32
CA LEU A 46 3.58 -3.45 -0.89
C LEU A 46 3.04 -4.75 -0.33
N HIS A 47 3.76 -5.28 0.64
CA HIS A 47 3.32 -6.43 1.40
C HIS A 47 3.03 -5.98 2.82
N TYR A 48 1.85 -6.29 3.32
CA TYR A 48 1.44 -5.93 4.68
C TYR A 48 1.36 -7.17 5.54
N GLU A 49 2.14 -7.17 6.61
CA GLU A 49 2.15 -8.28 7.55
C GLU A 49 2.65 -7.76 8.90
N MET A 50 2.05 -8.23 9.98
CA MET A 50 2.47 -7.87 11.34
C MET A 50 2.46 -6.36 11.55
N PHE A 51 1.43 -5.70 11.02
CA PHE A 51 1.23 -4.25 11.16
C PHE A 51 2.32 -3.44 10.48
N GLU A 52 3.00 -4.02 9.51
CA GLU A 52 4.09 -3.35 8.82
C GLU A 52 3.96 -3.49 7.30
N TYR A 53 4.22 -2.39 6.59
CA TYR A 53 4.24 -2.38 5.12
C TYR A 53 5.68 -2.46 4.64
N THR A 54 5.94 -3.36 3.70
CA THR A 54 7.26 -3.47 3.09
C THR A 54 7.13 -3.44 1.58
N ILE A 55 8.17 -2.90 0.91
CA ILE A 55 8.18 -2.85 -0.54
C ILE A 55 8.55 -4.23 -1.08
N VAL A 56 7.76 -4.68 -2.06
CA VAL A 56 8.00 -5.95 -2.74
C VAL A 56 8.71 -5.66 -4.06
N CYS A 57 9.84 -6.30 -4.26
CA CYS A 57 10.60 -6.16 -5.51
C CYS A 57 10.22 -7.22 -6.52
#